data_87f1aa8403c4b598c8b6b370f0e6f524
#
_entry.id   87f1aa8403c4b598c8b6b370f0e6f524
#
_cell.length_a   1.000
_cell.length_b   1.000
_cell.length_c   1.000
_cell.angle_alpha   90.00
_cell.angle_beta   90.00
_cell.angle_gamma   90.00
#
_symmetry.space_group_name_H-M   'P 1'
#
loop_
_entity.id
_entity.type
_entity.pdbx_description
1 polymer ?
#
loop_
_entity_poly.entity_id
_entity_poly.type
_entity_poly.pdbx_seq_one_letter_code
_entity_poly.pdbx_strand_id
1 'polypeptide(L)'
;SDLAIYYELNGTVMGSILPKSEEAEITVFLSDPTDEAIGNVEVVTDGGAVLVSEYVETPSQVLELSASSGHSYYYLRITQPDGDVAVTAPVWMDGYDDIGIGSFTSDTLTPVRDEEIKLTVELYNDEPVEFDLDALSLYADETLVSTVSDLGEVAGMSTLDYTFSYAHPELGVT
;
A
#
# COMPACT_ATOMS: atom_id res chain seq x y z
N SER A 1 -28.79 12.38 -10.62
CA SER A 1 -28.33 11.49 -11.69
C SER A 1 -28.58 10.04 -11.29
N ASP A 2 -29.12 9.24 -12.21
CA ASP A 2 -29.39 7.80 -12.03
C ASP A 2 -28.30 6.95 -12.72
N LEU A 3 -27.08 7.48 -12.85
CA LEU A 3 -25.97 6.84 -13.51
C LEU A 3 -25.64 5.50 -12.86
N ALA A 4 -25.77 4.41 -13.62
CA ALA A 4 -25.35 3.08 -13.22
C ALA A 4 -23.87 2.89 -13.57
N ILE A 5 -23.06 2.54 -12.56
CA ILE A 5 -21.63 2.34 -12.68
C ILE A 5 -21.26 0.98 -12.10
N TYR A 6 -20.53 0.20 -12.87
CA TYR A 6 -19.90 -1.04 -12.41
C TYR A 6 -18.51 -1.10 -13.00
N TYR A 7 -17.52 -1.51 -12.22
CA TYR A 7 -16.20 -1.76 -12.76
C TYR A 7 -15.51 -2.94 -12.10
N GLU A 8 -14.55 -3.48 -12.81
CA GLU A 8 -13.63 -4.52 -12.37
C GLU A 8 -12.20 -4.02 -12.53
N LEU A 9 -11.34 -4.34 -11.58
CA LEU A 9 -9.89 -4.19 -11.64
C LEU A 9 -9.28 -5.60 -11.70
N ASN A 10 -8.55 -5.91 -12.77
CA ASN A 10 -7.98 -7.24 -13.03
C ASN A 10 -9.02 -8.38 -12.87
N GLY A 11 -10.26 -8.13 -13.33
CA GLY A 11 -11.38 -9.07 -13.21
C GLY A 11 -12.03 -9.15 -11.81
N THR A 12 -11.63 -8.31 -10.87
CA THR A 12 -12.21 -8.27 -9.51
C THR A 12 -13.12 -7.06 -9.35
N VAL A 13 -14.35 -7.30 -8.87
CA VAL A 13 -15.38 -6.28 -8.76
C VAL A 13 -15.06 -5.20 -7.74
N MET A 14 -15.50 -3.96 -8.01
CA MET A 14 -15.41 -2.82 -7.08
C MET A 14 -15.89 -3.18 -5.66
N GLY A 15 -15.28 -2.63 -4.62
CA GLY A 15 -15.55 -2.92 -3.21
C GLY A 15 -14.82 -4.16 -2.67
N SER A 16 -13.98 -4.79 -3.47
CA SER A 16 -13.19 -5.96 -3.09
C SER A 16 -11.75 -5.60 -2.72
N ILE A 17 -11.03 -6.60 -2.20
CA ILE A 17 -9.59 -6.56 -1.94
C ILE A 17 -8.92 -7.51 -2.93
N LEU A 18 -7.87 -7.06 -3.58
CA LEU A 18 -7.06 -7.80 -4.56
C LEU A 18 -5.64 -7.95 -4.02
N PRO A 19 -4.98 -9.09 -4.25
CA PRO A 19 -3.54 -9.19 -4.07
C PRO A 19 -2.80 -8.16 -4.93
N LYS A 20 -1.64 -7.70 -4.46
CA LYS A 20 -0.74 -6.82 -5.21
C LYS A 20 -0.51 -7.37 -6.62
N SER A 21 -0.59 -6.50 -7.63
CA SER A 21 -0.38 -6.83 -9.03
C SER A 21 0.51 -5.79 -9.70
N GLU A 22 1.32 -6.23 -10.66
CA GLU A 22 2.11 -5.34 -11.52
C GLU A 22 1.28 -4.69 -12.63
N GLU A 23 0.03 -5.12 -12.79
CA GLU A 23 -0.91 -4.61 -13.80
C GLU A 23 -2.15 -4.05 -13.13
N ALA A 24 -2.71 -2.98 -13.69
CA ALA A 24 -3.97 -2.38 -13.27
C ALA A 24 -4.86 -2.18 -14.51
N GLU A 25 -5.48 -3.28 -14.94
CA GLU A 25 -6.44 -3.30 -16.05
C GLU A 25 -7.86 -3.12 -15.52
N ILE A 26 -8.56 -2.11 -16.00
CA ILE A 26 -9.85 -1.68 -15.49
C ILE A 26 -10.89 -1.78 -16.58
N THR A 27 -11.89 -2.63 -16.38
CA THR A 27 -13.07 -2.71 -17.24
C THR A 27 -14.22 -1.96 -16.58
N VAL A 28 -14.78 -0.96 -17.25
CA VAL A 28 -15.83 -0.10 -16.73
C VAL A 28 -17.10 -0.25 -17.55
N PHE A 29 -18.23 -0.48 -16.87
CA PHE A 29 -19.57 -0.55 -17.46
C PHE A 29 -20.37 0.66 -16.98
N LEU A 30 -20.82 1.49 -17.92
CA LEU A 30 -21.52 2.73 -17.67
C LEU A 30 -22.85 2.76 -18.40
N SER A 31 -23.90 3.24 -17.73
CA SER A 31 -25.20 3.45 -18.34
C SER A 31 -25.98 4.54 -17.63
N ASP A 32 -26.40 5.56 -18.37
CA ASP A 32 -27.33 6.59 -17.91
C ASP A 32 -28.72 6.33 -18.51
N PRO A 33 -29.75 6.05 -17.69
CA PRO A 33 -31.10 5.76 -18.17
C PRO A 33 -31.83 7.01 -18.67
N THR A 34 -31.31 8.22 -18.42
CA THR A 34 -31.90 9.48 -18.89
C THR A 34 -31.37 9.89 -20.26
N ASP A 35 -30.54 9.05 -20.89
CA ASP A 35 -29.94 9.29 -22.19
C ASP A 35 -28.97 10.51 -22.23
N GLU A 36 -28.41 10.86 -21.05
CA GLU A 36 -27.40 11.91 -20.94
C GLU A 36 -25.99 11.33 -21.17
N ALA A 37 -25.09 12.18 -21.67
CA ALA A 37 -23.69 11.79 -21.82
C ALA A 37 -23.05 11.46 -20.44
N ILE A 38 -22.23 10.42 -20.38
CA ILE A 38 -21.53 10.00 -19.16
C ILE A 38 -20.61 11.12 -18.66
N GLY A 39 -19.90 11.80 -19.57
CA GLY A 39 -18.95 12.87 -19.22
C GLY A 39 -17.54 12.38 -18.96
N ASN A 40 -16.83 12.99 -18.02
CA ASN A 40 -15.44 12.68 -17.73
C ASN A 40 -15.32 11.52 -16.73
N VAL A 41 -14.67 10.44 -17.13
CA VAL A 41 -14.39 9.24 -16.34
C VAL A 41 -12.93 9.26 -15.92
N GLU A 42 -12.67 9.24 -14.64
CA GLU A 42 -11.30 9.29 -14.08
C GLU A 42 -11.04 8.07 -13.21
N VAL A 43 -9.86 7.47 -13.38
CA VAL A 43 -9.30 6.50 -12.45
C VAL A 43 -8.49 7.27 -11.42
N VAL A 44 -8.88 7.16 -10.17
CA VAL A 44 -8.30 7.91 -9.06
C VAL A 44 -7.69 6.96 -8.03
N THR A 45 -6.57 7.36 -7.45
CA THR A 45 -5.82 6.58 -6.47
C THR A 45 -5.35 7.43 -5.29
N ASP A 46 -4.31 6.99 -4.60
CA ASP A 46 -3.72 7.55 -3.38
C ASP A 46 -3.64 9.08 -3.40
N GLY A 47 -4.16 9.71 -2.34
CA GLY A 47 -4.18 11.16 -2.20
C GLY A 47 -5.07 11.90 -3.19
N GLY A 48 -5.92 11.20 -3.97
CA GLY A 48 -6.78 11.79 -4.99
C GLY A 48 -6.08 12.03 -6.33
N ALA A 49 -4.94 11.38 -6.55
CA ALA A 49 -4.21 11.44 -7.83
C ALA A 49 -5.03 10.82 -8.96
N VAL A 50 -5.13 11.51 -10.09
CA VAL A 50 -5.79 11.02 -11.31
C VAL A 50 -4.74 10.33 -12.19
N LEU A 51 -4.93 9.04 -12.43
CA LEU A 51 -4.04 8.22 -13.27
C LEU A 51 -4.47 8.22 -14.73
N VAL A 52 -5.78 8.12 -14.98
CA VAL A 52 -6.38 8.07 -16.31
C VAL A 52 -7.59 8.97 -16.32
N SER A 53 -7.83 9.66 -17.42
CA SER A 53 -9.02 10.48 -17.64
C SER A 53 -9.49 10.31 -19.06
N GLU A 54 -10.77 9.94 -19.26
CA GLU A 54 -11.40 9.75 -20.56
C GLU A 54 -12.78 10.38 -20.59
N TYR A 55 -13.13 11.03 -21.70
CA TYR A 55 -14.43 11.67 -21.87
C TYR A 55 -15.35 10.80 -22.73
N VAL A 56 -16.53 10.49 -22.23
CA VAL A 56 -17.55 9.64 -22.86
C VAL A 56 -18.74 10.47 -23.26
N GLU A 57 -18.96 10.63 -24.58
CA GLU A 57 -20.06 11.41 -25.13
C GLU A 57 -21.41 10.67 -25.20
N THR A 58 -21.39 9.37 -24.98
CA THR A 58 -22.57 8.50 -25.09
C THR A 58 -23.20 8.26 -23.72
N PRO A 59 -24.52 7.94 -23.65
CA PRO A 59 -25.18 7.59 -22.42
C PRO A 59 -24.86 6.18 -21.91
N SER A 60 -24.19 5.35 -22.72
CA SER A 60 -23.81 4.00 -22.36
C SER A 60 -22.48 3.63 -23.04
N GLN A 61 -21.55 3.08 -22.28
CA GLN A 61 -20.24 2.69 -22.77
C GLN A 61 -19.61 1.59 -21.90
N VAL A 62 -18.84 0.72 -22.55
CA VAL A 62 -17.84 -0.12 -21.89
C VAL A 62 -16.47 0.44 -22.20
N LEU A 63 -15.68 0.70 -21.18
CA LEU A 63 -14.30 1.19 -21.31
C LEU A 63 -13.33 0.11 -20.83
N GLU A 64 -12.23 -0.02 -21.56
CA GLU A 64 -11.05 -0.76 -21.12
C GLU A 64 -9.94 0.27 -20.88
N LEU A 65 -9.53 0.41 -19.63
CA LEU A 65 -8.53 1.38 -19.19
C LEU A 65 -7.35 0.63 -18.57
N SER A 66 -6.15 1.16 -18.78
CA SER A 66 -4.93 0.67 -18.13
C SER A 66 -4.33 1.81 -17.31
N ALA A 67 -4.06 1.56 -16.05
CA ALA A 67 -3.47 2.53 -15.13
C ALA A 67 -2.10 2.04 -14.66
N SER A 68 -1.29 2.97 -14.10
CA SER A 68 -0.06 2.57 -13.43
C SER A 68 -0.37 1.70 -12.22
N SER A 69 0.40 0.66 -12.02
CA SER A 69 0.35 -0.20 -10.84
C SER A 69 1.07 0.44 -9.65
N GLY A 70 1.06 -0.24 -8.52
CA GLY A 70 1.82 0.21 -7.35
C GLY A 70 1.04 1.14 -6.41
N HIS A 71 -0.27 1.19 -6.49
CA HIS A 71 -1.15 2.01 -5.65
C HIS A 71 -1.96 1.16 -4.68
N SER A 72 -2.29 1.74 -3.50
CA SER A 72 -3.01 1.03 -2.43
C SER A 72 -4.48 0.77 -2.75
N TYR A 73 -5.07 1.56 -3.64
CA TYR A 73 -6.46 1.42 -4.08
C TYR A 73 -6.70 2.15 -5.40
N TYR A 74 -7.78 1.77 -6.07
CA TYR A 74 -8.28 2.43 -7.28
C TYR A 74 -9.79 2.60 -7.17
N TYR A 75 -10.29 3.76 -7.57
CA TYR A 75 -11.72 4.01 -7.70
C TYR A 75 -12.01 4.90 -8.92
N LEU A 76 -13.26 4.93 -9.34
CA LEU A 76 -13.70 5.83 -10.41
C LEU A 76 -14.38 7.06 -9.84
N ARG A 77 -14.06 8.20 -10.44
CA ARG A 77 -14.79 9.45 -10.30
C ARG A 77 -15.33 9.85 -11.66
N ILE A 78 -16.63 10.10 -11.74
CA ILE A 78 -17.30 10.47 -12.99
C ILE A 78 -17.94 11.82 -12.79
N THR A 79 -17.65 12.77 -13.71
CA THR A 79 -18.23 14.10 -13.70
C THR A 79 -19.07 14.25 -14.98
N GLN A 80 -20.39 14.35 -14.83
CA GLN A 80 -21.32 14.53 -15.93
C GLN A 80 -21.29 15.96 -16.47
N PRO A 81 -21.78 16.20 -17.71
CA PRO A 81 -21.75 17.54 -18.33
C PRO A 81 -22.51 18.62 -17.56
N ASP A 82 -23.55 18.23 -16.80
CA ASP A 82 -24.35 19.13 -15.93
C ASP A 82 -23.66 19.47 -14.61
N GLY A 83 -22.51 18.82 -14.30
CA GLY A 83 -21.71 19.02 -13.11
C GLY A 83 -21.98 18.02 -11.98
N ASP A 84 -22.88 17.05 -12.18
CA ASP A 84 -23.10 15.98 -11.22
C ASP A 84 -21.86 15.09 -11.14
N VAL A 85 -21.54 14.66 -9.92
CA VAL A 85 -20.35 13.82 -9.64
C VAL A 85 -20.77 12.50 -8.99
N ALA A 86 -20.31 11.40 -9.56
CA ALA A 86 -20.45 10.07 -8.97
C ALA A 86 -19.07 9.50 -8.63
N VAL A 87 -19.01 8.76 -7.52
CA VAL A 87 -17.79 8.08 -7.04
C VAL A 87 -18.14 6.64 -6.70
N THR A 88 -17.29 5.69 -7.12
CA THR A 88 -17.50 4.28 -6.85
C THR A 88 -16.85 3.83 -5.53
N ALA A 89 -17.22 2.64 -5.06
CA ALA A 89 -16.42 1.93 -4.08
C ALA A 89 -15.03 1.59 -4.67
N PRO A 90 -13.94 1.70 -3.90
CA PRO A 90 -12.62 1.33 -4.38
C PRO A 90 -12.46 -0.19 -4.49
N VAL A 91 -11.51 -0.62 -5.34
CA VAL A 91 -10.83 -1.90 -5.18
C VAL A 91 -9.54 -1.61 -4.44
N TRP A 92 -9.35 -2.27 -3.32
CA TRP A 92 -8.15 -2.17 -2.49
C TRP A 92 -7.12 -3.18 -2.96
N MET A 93 -5.86 -2.75 -2.99
CA MET A 93 -4.74 -3.66 -3.26
C MET A 93 -4.20 -4.12 -1.90
N ASP A 94 -4.27 -5.42 -1.64
CA ASP A 94 -3.67 -6.05 -0.46
C ASP A 94 -2.19 -6.31 -0.71
N GLY A 95 -1.36 -6.19 0.32
CA GLY A 95 0.06 -6.49 0.20
C GLY A 95 0.93 -5.32 -0.25
N TYR A 96 0.64 -4.11 0.21
CA TYR A 96 1.64 -3.06 0.23
C TYR A 96 2.64 -3.36 1.36
N ASP A 97 3.77 -3.95 0.95
CA ASP A 97 5.03 -4.02 1.69
C ASP A 97 4.87 -4.21 3.21
N ASP A 98 4.16 -5.27 3.63
CA ASP A 98 4.05 -5.63 5.02
C ASP A 98 5.28 -6.40 5.50
N ILE A 99 6.41 -5.68 5.56
CA ILE A 99 7.50 -6.10 6.44
C ILE A 99 7.07 -5.76 7.85
N GLY A 100 6.79 -6.76 8.63
CA GLY A 100 6.45 -6.63 10.05
C GLY A 100 7.62 -6.95 10.97
N ILE A 101 7.50 -6.53 12.22
CA ILE A 101 8.38 -6.97 13.30
C ILE A 101 7.67 -8.11 14.04
N GLY A 102 8.19 -9.32 13.93
CA GLY A 102 7.68 -10.50 14.60
C GLY A 102 8.09 -10.54 16.06
N SER A 103 9.36 -10.23 16.34
CA SER A 103 9.89 -10.17 17.70
C SER A 103 11.01 -9.15 17.83
N PHE A 104 11.18 -8.63 19.04
CA PHE A 104 12.31 -7.80 19.44
C PHE A 104 12.81 -8.27 20.81
N THR A 105 14.03 -8.79 20.85
CA THR A 105 14.56 -9.45 22.02
C THR A 105 15.94 -8.92 22.41
N SER A 106 16.32 -9.08 23.68
CA SER A 106 17.64 -8.78 24.20
C SER A 106 18.30 -10.04 24.73
N ASP A 107 19.61 -10.15 24.57
CA ASP A 107 20.39 -11.24 25.14
C ASP A 107 20.50 -11.18 26.67
N THR A 108 20.12 -10.05 27.27
CA THR A 108 20.05 -9.88 28.74
C THR A 108 18.77 -9.16 29.15
N LEU A 109 18.21 -9.56 30.30
CA LEU A 109 17.06 -8.91 30.93
C LEU A 109 17.50 -7.92 32.03
N THR A 110 18.79 -7.90 32.37
CA THR A 110 19.37 -7.06 33.43
C THR A 110 20.61 -6.36 32.93
N PRO A 111 20.47 -5.41 31.97
CA PRO A 111 21.62 -4.71 31.42
C PRO A 111 22.34 -3.89 32.51
N VAL A 112 23.65 -3.92 32.45
CA VAL A 112 24.51 -3.09 33.30
C VAL A 112 24.95 -1.86 32.53
N ARG A 113 25.17 -0.75 33.22
CA ARG A 113 25.63 0.50 32.63
C ARG A 113 26.88 0.28 31.79
N ASP A 114 26.90 0.86 30.59
CA ASP A 114 27.99 0.80 29.62
C ASP A 114 28.33 -0.63 29.12
N GLU A 115 27.53 -1.64 29.48
CA GLU A 115 27.66 -2.98 28.94
C GLU A 115 27.05 -3.03 27.53
N GLU A 116 27.75 -3.67 26.60
CA GLU A 116 27.22 -3.94 25.29
C GLU A 116 26.22 -5.10 25.38
N ILE A 117 24.99 -4.84 24.97
CA ILE A 117 23.91 -5.83 24.84
C ILE A 117 23.60 -6.05 23.36
N LYS A 118 23.09 -7.23 23.07
CA LYS A 118 22.61 -7.57 21.73
C LYS A 118 21.10 -7.52 21.70
N LEU A 119 20.59 -6.71 20.77
CA LEU A 119 19.16 -6.55 20.51
C LEU A 119 18.86 -7.21 19.16
N THR A 120 18.10 -8.29 19.18
CA THR A 120 17.73 -9.01 17.95
C THR A 120 16.30 -8.67 17.59
N VAL A 121 16.10 -8.23 16.36
CA VAL A 121 14.80 -8.04 15.72
C VAL A 121 14.57 -9.14 14.70
N GLU A 122 13.43 -9.79 14.76
CA GLU A 122 12.93 -10.67 13.72
C GLU A 122 11.99 -9.85 12.82
N LEU A 123 12.35 -9.74 11.56
CA LEU A 123 11.50 -9.17 10.52
C LEU A 123 10.79 -10.30 9.80
N TYR A 124 9.54 -10.11 9.46
CA TYR A 124 8.81 -11.08 8.63
C TYR A 124 8.24 -10.42 7.39
N ASN A 125 8.26 -11.14 6.29
CA ASN A 125 7.59 -10.83 5.05
C ASN A 125 6.54 -11.92 4.82
N ASP A 126 5.28 -11.61 4.96
CA ASP A 126 4.15 -12.52 4.74
C ASP A 126 3.60 -12.44 3.30
N GLU A 127 4.20 -11.61 2.47
CA GLU A 127 3.91 -11.54 1.05
C GLU A 127 4.62 -12.64 0.25
N PRO A 128 4.05 -13.08 -0.87
CA PRO A 128 4.68 -14.09 -1.74
C PRO A 128 5.88 -13.56 -2.54
N VAL A 129 6.10 -12.24 -2.56
CA VAL A 129 7.18 -11.56 -3.26
C VAL A 129 8.28 -11.12 -2.30
N GLU A 130 9.50 -11.01 -2.79
CA GLU A 130 10.61 -10.46 -2.02
C GLU A 130 10.44 -8.96 -1.78
N PHE A 131 10.93 -8.49 -0.65
CA PHE A 131 10.95 -7.09 -0.27
C PHE A 131 12.40 -6.61 -0.11
N ASP A 132 12.75 -5.51 -0.78
CA ASP A 132 14.07 -4.88 -0.63
C ASP A 132 14.06 -3.91 0.56
N LEU A 133 14.84 -4.24 1.57
CA LEU A 133 14.91 -3.47 2.82
C LEU A 133 16.09 -2.49 2.78
N ASP A 134 15.80 -1.23 2.53
CA ASP A 134 16.79 -0.16 2.41
C ASP A 134 17.56 0.07 3.72
N ALA A 135 16.84 0.19 4.83
CA ALA A 135 17.47 0.46 6.13
C ALA A 135 16.60 0.01 7.31
N LEU A 136 17.27 -0.34 8.40
CA LEU A 136 16.68 -0.61 9.70
C LEU A 136 17.31 0.32 10.74
N SER A 137 16.50 1.08 11.47
CA SER A 137 16.96 2.05 12.44
C SER A 137 16.52 1.68 13.86
N LEU A 138 17.44 1.74 14.81
CA LEU A 138 17.19 1.56 16.22
C LEU A 138 17.09 2.92 16.90
N TYR A 139 16.02 3.13 17.66
CA TYR A 139 15.81 4.32 18.48
C TYR A 139 15.71 3.95 19.96
N ALA A 140 16.26 4.79 20.83
CA ALA A 140 16.08 4.78 22.25
C ALA A 140 15.51 6.13 22.67
N ASP A 141 14.34 6.16 23.34
CA ASP A 141 13.65 7.38 23.77
C ASP A 141 13.60 8.47 22.67
N GLU A 142 13.15 8.08 21.47
CA GLU A 142 13.05 8.93 20.25
C GLU A 142 14.41 9.40 19.69
N THR A 143 15.53 8.98 20.29
CA THR A 143 16.88 9.30 19.81
C THR A 143 17.39 8.17 18.90
N LEU A 144 17.82 8.51 17.70
CA LEU A 144 18.45 7.56 16.79
C LEU A 144 19.76 7.05 17.38
N VAL A 145 19.85 5.74 17.58
CA VAL A 145 21.03 5.07 18.17
C VAL A 145 21.90 4.45 17.08
N SER A 146 21.26 3.76 16.13
CA SER A 146 21.95 3.05 15.07
C SER A 146 21.06 2.94 13.84
N THR A 147 21.69 2.96 12.68
CA THR A 147 21.04 2.63 11.39
C THR A 147 21.93 1.65 10.66
N VAL A 148 21.32 0.61 10.11
CA VAL A 148 21.95 -0.31 9.17
C VAL A 148 21.28 -0.17 7.84
N SER A 149 22.06 0.00 6.80
CA SER A 149 21.62 0.08 5.40
C SER A 149 22.13 -1.12 4.62
N ASP A 150 21.60 -1.32 3.43
CA ASP A 150 21.95 -2.42 2.53
C ASP A 150 21.70 -3.80 3.16
N LEU A 151 20.54 -3.96 3.82
CA LEU A 151 20.13 -5.22 4.45
C LEU A 151 19.77 -6.29 3.42
N GLY A 152 19.55 -5.87 2.16
CA GLY A 152 19.20 -6.75 1.06
C GLY A 152 17.73 -7.17 1.07
N GLU A 153 17.44 -8.25 0.34
CA GLU A 153 16.08 -8.71 0.11
C GLU A 153 15.62 -9.64 1.23
N VAL A 154 14.40 -9.41 1.72
CA VAL A 154 13.68 -10.38 2.56
C VAL A 154 12.78 -11.19 1.64
N ALA A 155 13.12 -12.46 1.45
CA ALA A 155 12.36 -13.34 0.56
C ALA A 155 10.88 -13.41 0.96
N GLY A 156 10.01 -13.64 -0.03
CA GLY A 156 8.58 -13.80 0.23
C GLY A 156 8.31 -14.98 1.17
N MET A 157 7.30 -14.84 2.04
CA MET A 157 6.87 -15.83 3.03
C MET A 157 8.02 -16.29 3.94
N SER A 158 8.91 -15.38 4.34
CA SER A 158 10.09 -15.70 5.14
C SER A 158 10.33 -14.70 6.28
N THR A 159 11.29 -15.06 7.13
CA THR A 159 11.78 -14.20 8.21
C THR A 159 13.26 -13.89 8.05
N LEU A 160 13.69 -12.74 8.55
CA LEU A 160 15.08 -12.32 8.62
C LEU A 160 15.39 -11.79 10.02
N ASP A 161 16.41 -12.37 10.67
CA ASP A 161 16.90 -11.87 11.95
C ASP A 161 18.04 -10.88 11.75
N TYR A 162 17.93 -9.73 12.43
CA TYR A 162 19.00 -8.77 12.49
C TYR A 162 19.35 -8.43 13.95
N THR A 163 20.67 -8.32 14.25
CA THR A 163 21.17 -8.04 15.60
C THR A 163 21.93 -6.73 15.66
N PHE A 164 21.45 -5.80 16.50
CA PHE A 164 22.16 -4.59 16.88
C PHE A 164 23.01 -4.80 18.11
N SER A 165 24.21 -4.20 18.15
CA SER A 165 24.97 -4.00 19.38
C SER A 165 24.65 -2.63 19.96
N TYR A 166 24.27 -2.57 21.24
CA TYR A 166 23.86 -1.35 21.90
C TYR A 166 24.43 -1.27 23.34
N ALA A 167 25.02 -0.13 23.66
CA ALA A 167 25.43 0.18 25.03
C ALA A 167 24.77 1.47 25.48
N HIS A 168 23.90 1.40 26.50
CA HIS A 168 23.21 2.57 27.03
C HIS A 168 24.03 3.24 28.12
N PRO A 169 24.40 4.52 27.97
CA PRO A 169 25.28 5.20 28.92
C PRO A 169 24.62 5.50 30.29
N GLU A 170 23.28 5.44 30.35
CA GLU A 170 22.52 5.80 31.55
C GLU A 170 21.79 4.62 32.22
N LEU A 171 21.78 3.44 31.61
CA LEU A 171 21.23 2.24 32.22
C LEU A 171 22.19 1.75 33.31
N GLY A 172 21.85 1.98 34.54
CA GLY A 172 22.55 1.47 35.70
C GLY A 172 21.69 1.63 36.95
N VAL A 173 21.39 0.52 37.57
CA VAL A 173 20.82 0.56 38.93
C VAL A 173 21.89 1.11 39.88
N THR A 174 21.58 2.27 40.51
CA THR A 174 22.37 2.79 41.63
C THR A 174 22.09 1.98 42.87
#